data_549cfc4b83f0e0d5f000785989665606
#
_entry.id   549cfc4b83f0e0d5f000785989665606
#
_cell.length_a   1.000
_cell.length_b   1.000
_cell.length_c   1.000
_cell.angle_alpha   90.00
_cell.angle_beta   90.00
_cell.angle_gamma   90.00
#
_symmetry.space_group_name_H-M   'P 1'
#
loop_
_entity.id
_entity.type
_entity.pdbx_description
1 polymer ?
#
loop_
_entity_poly.entity_id
_entity_poly.type
_entity_poly.pdbx_seq_one_letter_code
_entity_poly.pdbx_strand_id
1 'polypeptide(L)'
;MFESLVPIIVAVLTGVAGPVLIVVIKNYLDKKKKPVDMVEKALEVSKLITDKIEHIKEEFQADRVWVAQFHNGGHFYPTGRSIAKFSIFYETVNSGVSSIQSNFQNIPVNLFSKSINELLENDSIQIFDFKDEKIATFGLKYIAEEHGCKSGYFFAIKTIDNKFIGFLGLDYTKRKTKLDIETINHISNHAAAMRSEEHTS
;
A
#
# COMPACT_ATOMS: atom_id res chain seq x y z
N MET A 1 -17.46 -49.40 -43.76
CA MET A 1 -17.61 -47.93 -44.08
C MET A 1 -17.82 -47.06 -42.88
N PHE A 2 -18.52 -47.47 -41.82
CA PHE A 2 -18.69 -46.66 -40.60
C PHE A 2 -17.43 -46.55 -39.70
N GLU A 3 -16.60 -47.59 -39.64
CA GLU A 3 -15.39 -47.61 -38.78
C GLU A 3 -14.30 -46.63 -39.26
N SER A 4 -14.25 -46.29 -40.54
CA SER A 4 -13.28 -45.33 -41.10
C SER A 4 -13.69 -43.86 -40.89
N LEU A 5 -14.96 -43.59 -40.56
CA LEU A 5 -15.47 -42.23 -40.32
C LEU A 5 -15.25 -41.74 -38.87
N VAL A 6 -15.20 -42.66 -37.91
CA VAL A 6 -15.03 -42.33 -36.49
C VAL A 6 -13.76 -41.53 -36.21
N PRO A 7 -12.55 -41.92 -36.69
CA PRO A 7 -11.33 -41.14 -36.41
C PRO A 7 -11.36 -39.75 -37.07
N ILE A 8 -12.03 -39.60 -38.23
CA ILE A 8 -12.15 -38.28 -38.88
C ILE A 8 -13.08 -37.37 -38.07
N ILE A 9 -14.20 -37.90 -37.57
CA ILE A 9 -15.13 -37.14 -36.72
C ILE A 9 -14.44 -36.70 -35.41
N VAL A 10 -13.68 -37.59 -34.79
CA VAL A 10 -12.92 -37.29 -33.58
C VAL A 10 -11.87 -36.21 -33.86
N ALA A 11 -11.12 -36.32 -34.95
CA ALA A 11 -10.10 -35.32 -35.31
C ALA A 11 -10.74 -33.95 -35.62
N VAL A 12 -11.91 -33.87 -36.23
CA VAL A 12 -12.61 -32.59 -36.46
C VAL A 12 -13.17 -32.02 -35.15
N LEU A 13 -13.74 -32.83 -34.29
CA LEU A 13 -14.27 -32.39 -32.99
C LEU A 13 -13.18 -31.89 -32.07
N THR A 14 -12.04 -32.57 -32.01
CA THR A 14 -10.94 -32.16 -31.10
C THR A 14 -10.05 -31.09 -31.70
N GLY A 15 -9.79 -31.14 -33.01
CA GLY A 15 -8.85 -30.22 -33.66
C GLY A 15 -9.44 -28.88 -34.06
N VAL A 16 -10.74 -28.81 -34.36
CA VAL A 16 -11.37 -27.58 -34.85
C VAL A 16 -12.56 -27.17 -34.00
N ALA A 17 -13.55 -28.04 -33.81
CA ALA A 17 -14.77 -27.68 -33.11
C ALA A 17 -14.52 -27.37 -31.60
N GLY A 18 -13.66 -28.13 -30.94
CA GLY A 18 -13.29 -27.89 -29.51
C GLY A 18 -12.66 -26.53 -29.29
N PRO A 19 -11.57 -26.17 -29.95
CA PRO A 19 -10.95 -24.85 -29.81
C PRO A 19 -11.88 -23.69 -30.16
N VAL A 20 -12.68 -23.81 -31.22
CA VAL A 20 -13.68 -22.80 -31.61
C VAL A 20 -14.73 -22.61 -30.52
N LEU A 21 -15.26 -23.72 -29.98
CA LEU A 21 -16.23 -23.66 -28.88
C LEU A 21 -15.66 -22.97 -27.63
N ILE A 22 -14.42 -23.27 -27.28
CA ILE A 22 -13.74 -22.63 -26.15
C ILE A 22 -13.64 -21.12 -26.38
N VAL A 23 -13.25 -20.68 -27.57
CA VAL A 23 -13.15 -19.25 -27.91
C VAL A 23 -14.52 -18.56 -27.83
N VAL A 24 -15.57 -19.21 -28.36
CA VAL A 24 -16.94 -18.68 -28.33
C VAL A 24 -17.46 -18.59 -26.91
N ILE A 25 -17.26 -19.62 -26.09
CA ILE A 25 -17.65 -19.60 -24.67
C ILE A 25 -16.87 -18.50 -23.92
N LYS A 26 -15.56 -18.41 -24.14
CA LYS A 26 -14.72 -17.36 -23.49
C LYS A 26 -15.22 -15.96 -23.88
N ASN A 27 -15.42 -15.69 -25.17
CA ASN A 27 -15.96 -14.40 -25.63
C ASN A 27 -17.35 -14.10 -25.06
N TYR A 28 -18.22 -15.13 -24.95
CA TYR A 28 -19.54 -14.96 -24.34
C TYR A 28 -19.46 -14.61 -22.85
N LEU A 29 -18.58 -15.29 -22.12
CA LEU A 29 -18.36 -15.03 -20.71
C LEU A 29 -17.72 -13.65 -20.48
N ASP A 30 -16.73 -13.28 -21.31
CA ASP A 30 -16.08 -11.96 -21.23
C ASP A 30 -17.05 -10.81 -21.56
N LYS A 31 -17.97 -11.01 -22.49
CA LYS A 31 -19.06 -10.05 -22.78
C LYS A 31 -20.07 -9.91 -21.65
N LYS A 32 -20.25 -10.94 -20.82
CA LYS A 32 -21.14 -10.89 -19.64
C LYS A 32 -20.48 -10.26 -18.41
N LYS A 33 -19.16 -10.19 -18.38
CA LYS A 33 -18.48 -9.41 -17.32
C LYS A 33 -18.81 -7.94 -17.54
N LYS A 34 -19.57 -7.35 -16.61
CA LYS A 34 -19.72 -5.89 -16.61
C LYS A 34 -18.32 -5.27 -16.58
N PRO A 35 -18.05 -4.26 -17.42
CA PRO A 35 -16.80 -3.52 -17.27
C PRO A 35 -16.73 -3.06 -15.82
N VAL A 36 -15.64 -3.42 -15.13
CA VAL A 36 -15.40 -2.95 -13.76
C VAL A 36 -15.27 -1.45 -13.84
N ASP A 37 -16.15 -0.73 -13.16
CA ASP A 37 -16.00 0.71 -13.03
C ASP A 37 -14.77 0.97 -12.16
N MET A 38 -13.73 1.51 -12.79
CA MET A 38 -12.45 1.81 -12.12
C MET A 38 -12.64 2.76 -10.95
N VAL A 39 -13.62 3.67 -11.03
CA VAL A 39 -13.93 4.63 -9.96
C VAL A 39 -14.63 3.92 -8.80
N GLU A 40 -15.63 3.07 -9.09
CA GLU A 40 -16.34 2.30 -8.07
C GLU A 40 -15.38 1.42 -7.28
N LYS A 41 -14.48 0.71 -7.97
CA LYS A 41 -13.46 -0.12 -7.34
C LYS A 41 -12.47 0.69 -6.50
N ALA A 42 -12.00 1.83 -7.02
CA ALA A 42 -11.11 2.72 -6.27
C ALA A 42 -11.79 3.25 -4.99
N LEU A 43 -13.09 3.56 -5.05
CA LEU A 43 -13.85 3.99 -3.89
C LEU A 43 -14.03 2.88 -2.85
N GLU A 44 -14.27 1.63 -3.27
CA GLU A 44 -14.35 0.48 -2.37
C GLU A 44 -13.02 0.27 -1.63
N VAL A 45 -11.90 0.24 -2.35
CA VAL A 45 -10.55 0.10 -1.75
C VAL A 45 -10.26 1.28 -0.80
N SER A 46 -10.57 2.51 -1.22
CA SER A 46 -10.39 3.69 -0.38
C SER A 46 -11.16 3.60 0.92
N LYS A 47 -12.41 3.13 0.87
CA LYS A 47 -13.25 2.94 2.04
C LYS A 47 -12.64 1.89 2.98
N LEU A 48 -12.25 0.73 2.45
CA LEU A 48 -11.65 -0.34 3.25
C LEU A 48 -10.37 0.12 3.97
N ILE A 49 -9.49 0.85 3.28
CA ILE A 49 -8.26 1.37 3.88
C ILE A 49 -8.59 2.43 4.93
N THR A 50 -9.54 3.33 4.65
CA THR A 50 -9.95 4.37 5.60
C THR A 50 -10.55 3.76 6.87
N ASP A 51 -11.46 2.81 6.75
CA ASP A 51 -12.07 2.11 7.90
C ASP A 51 -10.98 1.40 8.73
N LYS A 52 -10.00 0.82 8.06
CA LYS A 52 -8.89 0.12 8.72
C LYS A 52 -7.95 1.04 9.48
N ILE A 53 -7.55 2.19 8.90
CA ILE A 53 -6.69 3.15 9.61
C ILE A 53 -7.45 3.86 10.74
N GLU A 54 -8.77 4.04 10.62
CA GLU A 54 -9.60 4.54 11.72
C GLU A 54 -9.62 3.54 12.88
N HIS A 55 -9.82 2.25 12.58
CA HIS A 55 -9.76 1.19 13.59
C HIS A 55 -8.38 1.14 14.29
N ILE A 56 -7.28 1.20 13.54
CA ILE A 56 -5.92 1.24 14.09
C ILE A 56 -5.74 2.47 14.99
N LYS A 57 -6.24 3.64 14.58
CA LYS A 57 -6.15 4.86 15.38
C LYS A 57 -6.85 4.70 16.73
N GLU A 58 -8.06 4.14 16.73
CA GLU A 58 -8.84 3.92 17.94
C GLU A 58 -8.21 2.85 18.84
N GLU A 59 -7.84 1.70 18.28
CA GLU A 59 -7.28 0.56 19.01
C GLU A 59 -5.96 0.93 19.71
N PHE A 60 -5.05 1.59 19.02
CA PHE A 60 -3.74 1.96 19.57
C PHE A 60 -3.71 3.38 20.14
N GLN A 61 -4.87 4.06 20.20
CA GLN A 61 -5.01 5.42 20.73
C GLN A 61 -3.99 6.40 20.13
N ALA A 62 -3.72 6.25 18.83
CA ALA A 62 -2.88 7.17 18.09
C ALA A 62 -3.64 8.48 17.81
N ASP A 63 -2.92 9.60 17.74
CA ASP A 63 -3.52 10.88 17.43
C ASP A 63 -3.70 11.11 15.93
N ARG A 64 -2.87 10.46 15.13
CA ARG A 64 -2.92 10.45 13.67
C ARG A 64 -2.41 9.12 13.15
N VAL A 65 -3.12 8.55 12.16
CA VAL A 65 -2.68 7.36 11.41
C VAL A 65 -2.79 7.66 9.92
N TRP A 66 -1.79 7.26 9.17
CA TRP A 66 -1.71 7.56 7.74
C TRP A 66 -1.00 6.45 6.95
N VAL A 67 -1.31 6.37 5.67
CA VAL A 67 -0.69 5.44 4.72
C VAL A 67 -0.06 6.21 3.58
N ALA A 68 1.24 5.99 3.39
CA ALA A 68 1.99 6.49 2.25
C ALA A 68 2.26 5.36 1.25
N GLN A 69 2.15 5.67 -0.03
CA GLN A 69 2.42 4.75 -1.13
C GLN A 69 3.49 5.30 -2.04
N PHE A 70 4.33 4.40 -2.56
CA PHE A 70 5.33 4.74 -3.56
C PHE A 70 4.70 4.79 -4.96
N HIS A 71 5.13 5.77 -5.72
CA HIS A 71 4.74 5.91 -7.12
C HIS A 71 5.86 6.54 -7.95
N ASN A 72 5.77 6.42 -9.26
CA ASN A 72 6.71 7.05 -10.17
C ASN A 72 6.33 8.52 -10.40
N GLY A 73 7.31 9.40 -10.36
CA GLY A 73 7.07 10.84 -10.50
C GLY A 73 8.10 11.55 -11.38
N GLY A 74 7.94 11.49 -12.70
CA GLY A 74 8.86 12.15 -13.61
C GLY A 74 10.20 11.40 -13.78
N HIS A 75 11.15 12.05 -14.46
CA HIS A 75 12.46 11.47 -14.80
C HIS A 75 13.59 12.45 -14.50
N PHE A 76 14.73 11.93 -14.08
CA PHE A 76 15.95 12.71 -13.90
C PHE A 76 16.53 13.14 -15.27
N TYR A 77 16.78 14.41 -15.41
CA TYR A 77 17.56 14.93 -16.55
C TYR A 77 19.07 14.85 -16.23
N PRO A 78 19.94 14.43 -17.18
CA PRO A 78 19.66 13.96 -18.56
C PRO A 78 19.45 12.43 -18.66
N THR A 79 19.47 11.69 -17.58
CA THR A 79 19.57 10.21 -17.59
C THR A 79 18.26 9.51 -17.95
N GLY A 80 17.11 10.20 -17.90
CA GLY A 80 15.80 9.62 -18.13
C GLY A 80 15.34 8.59 -17.08
N ARG A 81 16.09 8.42 -15.98
CA ARG A 81 15.71 7.48 -14.90
C ARG A 81 14.49 7.99 -14.15
N SER A 82 13.55 7.08 -13.86
CA SER A 82 12.37 7.39 -13.08
C SER A 82 12.74 7.85 -11.67
N ILE A 83 12.04 8.90 -11.19
CA ILE A 83 12.17 9.40 -9.83
C ILE A 83 11.15 8.67 -8.98
N ALA A 84 11.59 7.88 -8.01
CA ALA A 84 10.71 7.30 -7.01
C ALA A 84 10.23 8.39 -6.05
N LYS A 85 8.92 8.47 -5.86
CA LYS A 85 8.24 9.38 -4.95
C LYS A 85 7.30 8.62 -4.04
N PHE A 86 6.87 9.23 -2.95
CA PHE A 86 5.74 8.78 -2.18
C PHE A 86 4.74 9.93 -1.94
N SER A 87 3.51 9.55 -1.68
CA SER A 87 2.44 10.46 -1.25
C SER A 87 1.67 9.81 -0.10
N ILE A 88 1.17 10.60 0.84
CA ILE A 88 0.19 10.15 1.82
C ILE A 88 -1.17 10.15 1.12
N PHE A 89 -1.72 8.96 0.86
CA PHE A 89 -3.01 8.79 0.20
C PHE A 89 -4.17 8.73 1.18
N TYR A 90 -3.93 8.18 2.37
CA TYR A 90 -4.95 8.00 3.40
C TYR A 90 -4.46 8.54 4.73
N GLU A 91 -5.33 9.24 5.43
CA GLU A 91 -5.02 9.81 6.74
C GLU A 91 -6.30 9.89 7.58
N THR A 92 -6.17 9.57 8.86
CA THR A 92 -7.17 9.85 9.87
C THR A 92 -6.53 10.55 11.07
N VAL A 93 -7.22 11.55 11.61
CA VAL A 93 -6.70 12.40 12.69
C VAL A 93 -7.73 12.58 13.79
N ASN A 94 -7.28 12.72 15.03
CA ASN A 94 -8.14 13.11 16.14
C ASN A 94 -8.45 14.62 16.10
N SER A 95 -9.56 15.01 16.71
CA SER A 95 -9.92 16.43 16.84
C SER A 95 -8.77 17.24 17.47
N GLY A 96 -8.44 18.37 16.85
CA GLY A 96 -7.36 19.26 17.25
C GLY A 96 -5.95 18.81 16.80
N VAL A 97 -5.83 17.79 15.99
CA VAL A 97 -4.57 17.37 15.37
C VAL A 97 -4.55 17.83 13.91
N SER A 98 -3.45 18.43 13.48
CA SER A 98 -3.30 18.89 12.09
C SER A 98 -3.10 17.72 11.15
N SER A 99 -3.80 17.74 10.00
CA SER A 99 -3.54 16.83 8.88
C SER A 99 -2.18 17.15 8.24
N ILE A 100 -1.50 16.11 7.79
CA ILE A 100 -0.25 16.21 7.02
C ILE A 100 -0.41 15.74 5.57
N GLN A 101 -1.53 15.14 5.22
CA GLN A 101 -1.76 14.52 3.91
C GLN A 101 -1.50 15.49 2.76
N SER A 102 -1.96 16.74 2.84
CA SER A 102 -1.75 17.73 1.79
C SER A 102 -0.30 18.15 1.63
N ASN A 103 0.49 18.11 2.71
CA ASN A 103 1.89 18.52 2.72
C ASN A 103 2.82 17.43 2.18
N PHE A 104 2.37 16.17 2.23
CA PHE A 104 3.15 15.00 1.83
C PHE A 104 2.65 14.40 0.51
N GLN A 105 2.65 15.22 -0.52
CA GLN A 105 2.31 14.82 -1.89
C GLN A 105 3.53 14.90 -2.80
N ASN A 106 3.77 13.84 -3.58
CA ASN A 106 4.85 13.79 -4.57
C ASN A 106 6.26 13.97 -4.00
N ILE A 107 6.51 13.47 -2.79
CA ILE A 107 7.79 13.63 -2.08
C ILE A 107 8.85 12.70 -2.67
N PRO A 108 10.00 13.20 -3.14
CA PRO A 108 11.09 12.36 -3.62
C PRO A 108 11.66 11.47 -2.51
N VAL A 109 11.78 10.17 -2.77
CA VAL A 109 12.25 9.16 -1.80
C VAL A 109 13.66 9.48 -1.28
N ASN A 110 14.51 10.07 -2.11
CA ASN A 110 15.89 10.41 -1.72
C ASN A 110 15.99 11.45 -0.60
N LEU A 111 14.97 12.27 -0.35
CA LEU A 111 14.91 13.19 0.79
C LEU A 111 14.80 12.45 2.12
N PHE A 112 14.31 11.22 2.11
CA PHE A 112 14.08 10.36 3.27
C PHE A 112 14.86 9.05 3.19
N SER A 113 15.96 9.02 2.46
CA SER A 113 16.69 7.79 2.14
C SER A 113 17.05 6.96 3.37
N LYS A 114 17.47 7.58 4.49
CA LYS A 114 17.78 6.85 5.73
C LYS A 114 16.55 6.15 6.31
N SER A 115 15.43 6.86 6.42
CA SER A 115 14.19 6.29 6.96
C SER A 115 13.63 5.20 6.04
N ILE A 116 13.69 5.40 4.73
CA ILE A 116 13.22 4.42 3.76
C ILE A 116 14.09 3.17 3.77
N ASN A 117 15.43 3.32 3.88
CA ASN A 117 16.34 2.17 4.02
C ASN A 117 16.10 1.42 5.33
N GLU A 118 15.91 2.13 6.45
CA GLU A 118 15.59 1.53 7.74
C GLU A 118 14.29 0.70 7.68
N LEU A 119 13.24 1.23 7.04
CA LEU A 119 12.00 0.50 6.82
C LEU A 119 12.18 -0.70 5.89
N LEU A 120 13.06 -0.60 4.90
CA LEU A 120 13.33 -1.70 3.98
C LEU A 120 14.06 -2.86 4.67
N GLU A 121 14.99 -2.55 5.59
CA GLU A 121 15.84 -3.51 6.29
C GLU A 121 15.15 -4.11 7.51
N ASN A 122 14.45 -3.29 8.31
CA ASN A 122 13.94 -3.68 9.63
C ASN A 122 12.40 -3.77 9.71
N ASP A 123 11.69 -3.52 8.60
CA ASP A 123 10.23 -3.53 8.50
C ASP A 123 9.52 -2.48 9.37
N SER A 124 10.18 -1.88 10.35
CA SER A 124 9.61 -0.84 11.20
C SER A 124 10.65 0.15 11.69
N ILE A 125 10.18 1.37 11.99
CA ILE A 125 10.93 2.41 12.71
C ILE A 125 10.12 2.79 13.94
N GLN A 126 10.79 2.87 15.08
CA GLN A 126 10.17 3.19 16.37
C GLN A 126 10.85 4.41 16.96
N ILE A 127 10.15 5.51 17.05
CA ILE A 127 10.66 6.77 17.61
C ILE A 127 9.81 7.13 18.82
N PHE A 128 10.35 6.83 20.00
CA PHE A 128 9.69 7.17 21.26
C PHE A 128 9.71 8.67 21.55
N ASP A 129 10.78 9.35 21.19
CA ASP A 129 10.94 10.78 21.41
C ASP A 129 11.65 11.44 20.22
N PHE A 130 10.92 12.24 19.45
CA PHE A 130 11.50 12.98 18.33
C PHE A 130 12.53 14.05 18.76
N LYS A 131 12.55 14.44 20.03
CA LYS A 131 13.56 15.37 20.60
C LYS A 131 14.89 14.69 20.93
N ASP A 132 14.97 13.36 20.85
CA ASP A 132 16.22 12.63 21.09
C ASP A 132 17.24 13.01 19.99
N GLU A 133 18.42 13.48 20.42
CA GLU A 133 19.51 13.89 19.52
C GLU A 133 20.03 12.73 18.66
N LYS A 134 19.94 11.50 19.14
CA LYS A 134 20.35 10.30 18.40
C LYS A 134 19.52 10.09 17.11
N ILE A 135 18.32 10.66 17.07
CA ILE A 135 17.40 10.57 15.92
C ILE A 135 17.63 11.75 14.94
N ALA A 136 18.53 12.68 15.24
CA ALA A 136 18.78 13.90 14.45
C ALA A 136 19.10 13.68 12.96
N THR A 137 19.43 12.45 12.57
CA THR A 137 19.80 12.11 11.18
C THR A 137 18.63 11.61 10.33
N PHE A 138 17.45 11.43 10.90
CA PHE A 138 16.27 11.05 10.15
C PHE A 138 15.54 12.29 9.64
N GLY A 139 15.35 12.40 8.31
CA GLY A 139 14.57 13.50 7.71
C GLY A 139 13.14 13.60 8.27
N LEU A 140 12.57 12.48 8.72
CA LEU A 140 11.27 12.44 9.39
C LEU A 140 11.21 13.26 10.69
N LYS A 141 12.33 13.48 11.38
CA LYS A 141 12.36 14.24 12.64
C LYS A 141 11.86 15.66 12.49
N TYR A 142 12.40 16.40 11.53
CA TYR A 142 12.03 17.81 11.32
C TYR A 142 10.54 17.94 10.99
N ILE A 143 10.04 17.06 10.16
CA ILE A 143 8.63 17.04 9.76
C ILE A 143 7.73 16.67 10.93
N ALA A 144 8.12 15.66 11.71
CA ALA A 144 7.37 15.27 12.90
C ALA A 144 7.30 16.38 13.94
N GLU A 145 8.40 17.09 14.17
CA GLU A 145 8.44 18.25 15.09
C GLU A 145 7.57 19.40 14.60
N GLU A 146 7.62 19.75 13.30
CA GLU A 146 6.80 20.79 12.68
C GLU A 146 5.30 20.51 12.86
N HIS A 147 4.91 19.25 12.78
CA HIS A 147 3.51 18.80 12.94
C HIS A 147 3.17 18.34 14.37
N GLY A 148 3.99 18.71 15.34
CA GLY A 148 3.73 18.50 16.78
C GLY A 148 3.86 17.06 17.24
N CYS A 149 4.48 16.18 16.46
CA CYS A 149 4.66 14.78 16.79
C CYS A 149 5.65 14.61 17.95
N LYS A 150 5.27 13.84 18.97
CA LYS A 150 6.14 13.52 20.12
C LYS A 150 6.74 12.13 20.02
N SER A 151 5.95 11.17 19.53
CA SER A 151 6.37 9.80 19.23
C SER A 151 5.79 9.37 17.89
N GLY A 152 6.50 8.53 17.16
CA GLY A 152 6.05 8.01 15.87
C GLY A 152 6.51 6.58 15.63
N TYR A 153 5.67 5.81 14.96
CA TYR A 153 5.91 4.42 14.61
C TYR A 153 5.55 4.22 13.16
N PHE A 154 6.47 3.64 12.40
CA PHE A 154 6.32 3.45 10.96
C PHE A 154 6.53 1.99 10.61
N PHE A 155 5.68 1.44 9.75
CA PHE A 155 5.69 0.02 9.39
C PHE A 155 5.66 -0.13 7.89
N ALA A 156 6.56 -0.96 7.35
CA ALA A 156 6.61 -1.23 5.93
C ALA A 156 5.36 -2.00 5.45
N ILE A 157 4.82 -1.59 4.31
CA ILE A 157 3.79 -2.33 3.58
C ILE A 157 4.48 -2.99 2.40
N LYS A 158 4.49 -4.32 2.38
CA LYS A 158 5.14 -5.13 1.35
C LYS A 158 4.14 -6.06 0.68
N THR A 159 4.27 -6.29 -0.61
CA THR A 159 3.48 -7.29 -1.33
C THR A 159 3.81 -8.71 -0.88
N ILE A 160 3.03 -9.70 -1.36
CA ILE A 160 3.31 -11.13 -1.13
C ILE A 160 4.70 -11.51 -1.63
N ASP A 161 5.15 -10.91 -2.73
CA ASP A 161 6.48 -11.10 -3.32
C ASP A 161 7.57 -10.27 -2.62
N ASN A 162 7.29 -9.77 -1.41
CA ASN A 162 8.20 -8.95 -0.60
C ASN A 162 8.64 -7.62 -1.24
N LYS A 163 7.87 -7.09 -2.20
CA LYS A 163 8.13 -5.78 -2.79
C LYS A 163 7.62 -4.69 -1.86
N PHE A 164 8.47 -3.74 -1.48
CA PHE A 164 8.12 -2.59 -0.66
C PHE A 164 7.30 -1.59 -1.48
N ILE A 165 6.03 -1.39 -1.13
CA ILE A 165 5.06 -0.57 -1.90
C ILE A 165 4.63 0.70 -1.16
N GLY A 166 4.83 0.78 0.15
CA GLY A 166 4.44 1.92 0.97
C GLY A 166 4.70 1.67 2.44
N PHE A 167 4.18 2.54 3.28
CA PHE A 167 4.33 2.41 4.73
C PHE A 167 3.16 3.03 5.48
N LEU A 168 2.83 2.43 6.62
CA LEU A 168 1.86 2.89 7.59
C LEU A 168 2.58 3.72 8.65
N GLY A 169 2.06 4.89 9.01
CA GLY A 169 2.56 5.72 10.09
C GLY A 169 1.52 5.93 11.19
N LEU A 170 1.97 5.85 12.44
CA LEU A 170 1.20 6.21 13.63
C LEU A 170 1.92 7.31 14.39
N ASP A 171 1.25 8.41 14.64
CA ASP A 171 1.79 9.58 15.34
C ASP A 171 1.05 9.85 16.64
N TYR A 172 1.81 10.16 17.69
CA TYR A 172 1.33 10.61 18.98
C TYR A 172 1.76 12.07 19.19
N THR A 173 0.82 12.99 19.18
CA THR A 173 1.06 14.43 19.29
C THR A 173 0.81 14.98 20.68
N LYS A 174 -0.13 14.40 21.42
CA LYS A 174 -0.52 14.84 22.76
C LYS A 174 0.46 14.40 23.83
N ARG A 175 0.97 13.18 23.73
CA ARG A 175 1.90 12.57 24.70
C ARG A 175 2.97 11.74 24.02
N LYS A 176 4.13 11.56 24.68
CA LYS A 176 5.08 10.53 24.30
C LYS A 176 4.48 9.17 24.65
N THR A 177 4.42 8.28 23.69
CA THR A 177 3.82 6.94 23.87
C THR A 177 4.88 5.90 23.53
N LYS A 178 5.15 5.00 24.48
CA LYS A 178 6.01 3.84 24.26
C LYS A 178 5.13 2.63 24.05
N LEU A 179 5.26 2.01 22.89
CA LEU A 179 4.59 0.76 22.58
C LEU A 179 5.47 -0.42 23.02
N ASP A 180 4.86 -1.48 23.54
CA ASP A 180 5.54 -2.73 23.80
C ASP A 180 5.67 -3.56 22.51
N ILE A 181 6.45 -4.62 22.59
CA ILE A 181 6.75 -5.47 21.43
C ILE A 181 5.50 -6.20 20.89
N GLU A 182 4.56 -6.56 21.76
CA GLU A 182 3.32 -7.21 21.36
C GLU A 182 2.44 -6.27 20.54
N THR A 183 2.26 -5.04 21.00
CA THR A 183 1.55 -3.97 20.27
C THR A 183 2.22 -3.68 18.93
N ILE A 184 3.56 -3.58 18.89
CA ILE A 184 4.32 -3.35 17.65
C ILE A 184 4.07 -4.48 16.64
N ASN A 185 4.12 -5.73 17.08
CA ASN A 185 3.84 -6.89 16.24
C ASN A 185 2.39 -6.88 15.74
N HIS A 186 1.44 -6.46 16.59
CA HIS A 186 0.04 -6.36 16.20
C HIS A 186 -0.17 -5.32 15.10
N ILE A 187 0.42 -4.12 15.24
CA ILE A 187 0.37 -3.08 14.20
C ILE A 187 1.06 -3.55 12.91
N SER A 188 2.19 -4.24 13.02
CA SER A 188 2.88 -4.83 11.87
C SER A 188 1.99 -5.80 11.09
N ASN A 189 1.18 -6.61 11.79
CA ASN A 189 0.19 -7.50 11.17
C ASN A 189 -0.90 -6.70 10.45
N HIS A 190 -1.37 -5.58 11.00
CA HIS A 190 -2.31 -4.69 10.31
C HIS A 190 -1.69 -4.11 9.03
N ALA A 191 -0.44 -3.64 9.07
CA ALA A 191 0.27 -3.16 7.89
C ALA A 191 0.43 -4.26 6.83
N ALA A 192 0.78 -5.48 7.26
CA ALA A 192 0.86 -6.64 6.37
C ALA A 192 -0.50 -7.03 5.75
N ALA A 193 -1.61 -6.85 6.46
CA ALA A 193 -2.95 -7.14 5.95
C ALA A 193 -3.44 -6.10 4.92
N MET A 194 -2.94 -4.86 4.93
CA MET A 194 -3.27 -3.83 3.94
C MET A 194 -2.83 -4.20 2.52
N ARG A 195 -1.78 -5.02 2.36
CA ARG A 195 -1.26 -5.50 1.08
C ARG A 195 -2.26 -6.32 0.25
N SER A 196 -3.14 -7.09 0.93
CA SER A 196 -4.06 -8.00 0.26
C SER A 196 -5.22 -7.28 -0.45
N GLU A 197 -5.51 -6.06 -0.05
CA GLU A 197 -6.64 -5.29 -0.56
C GLU A 197 -6.30 -4.51 -1.83
N GLU A 198 -5.03 -4.16 -2.02
CA GLU A 198 -4.55 -3.49 -3.24
C GLU A 198 -4.35 -4.45 -4.44
N HIS A 199 -4.12 -5.75 -4.20
CA HIS A 199 -3.78 -6.71 -5.23
C HIS A 199 -4.93 -7.60 -5.70
N THR A 200 -6.13 -7.46 -5.17
CA THR A 200 -7.34 -8.14 -5.68
C THR A 200 -7.97 -7.43 -6.89
N SER A 201 -7.23 -6.54 -7.52
CA SER A 201 -7.64 -5.76 -8.69
C SER A 201 -7.03 -6.26 -10.00
#